data_596e9d6d2edf1971448de7b0e992c175
#
_entry.id   596e9d6d2edf1971448de7b0e992c175
#
_cell.length_a   1.000
_cell.length_b   1.000
_cell.length_c   1.000
_cell.angle_alpha   90.00
_cell.angle_beta   90.00
_cell.angle_gamma   90.00
#
_symmetry.space_group_name_H-M   'P 1'
#
loop_
_entity.id
_entity.type
_entity.pdbx_description
1 polymer ?
#
loop_
_entity_poly.entity_id
_entity_poly.type
_entity_poly.pdbx_seq_one_letter_code
_entity_poly.pdbx_strand_id
1 'polypeptide(L)'
;MSERGPAMPGQVSPDVLKHALTEHAAPERLVVARGLFTGPNAAVTDDLYARIASGRAHRERYALHLEKSATVDTNTYFGRFPASYFQRWTTVTEVQLKLAFEASGRARVLLRGSDSHGNARTIASTEVDGTGTVELSAQLNEFMDGGALWMECIAVGGPLKITDLEWTVAAPPSIRPAAIAICTFNRADDCANTLAAIAGDKGVLAGIDAIYVVDQGTDCVGTRPLFGEIAAQLGDKLVYLRQPNLGGSGGFTRGMCEVSSITEHANVILMDDDILCEPETVLRLNAFANLTPTPTIVGAQMLFLKNPRYLLAGAEEANLPRLKPGRWAPNSLHNSDMVKHKQKKRTDAQYNGWWSCLIPAEVIAAVGLPLPMFIKWDDVEYSLRAGAAGFPTVTLPNAGVWHAEFHWKDLDDWTHYFIVRNSLITAALHSDIDVSVTGTILTRVIAEAIFSMRYGLAHTMIRAVEDFLEGPSVLADGGGAAAASVRAERSEYAETTTHPGVETGELTSTLPPTRPAGFLPDKRRYYLVLAKRGVYQWLGRTIPGPVMIPAVDAHWWHVSLFDYAVVTDASQAGVRVLRRDKQKLKKLSRRLMKAMRQFRKQTPSLQAQYRAALPELSSRENWVRLFNGDPTG
;
A
#
# COMPACT_ATOMS: atom_id res chain seq x y z
N MET A 1 17.61 -42.80 0.02
CA MET A 1 18.31 -41.91 -0.91
C MET A 1 17.24 -40.96 -1.46
N SER A 2 17.19 -39.77 -0.94
CA SER A 2 16.25 -38.71 -1.37
C SER A 2 16.83 -38.10 -2.64
N GLU A 3 16.18 -38.32 -3.76
CA GLU A 3 16.50 -37.63 -5.02
C GLU A 3 16.19 -36.16 -4.85
N ARG A 4 17.22 -35.34 -4.69
CA ARG A 4 17.10 -33.89 -4.89
C ARG A 4 16.80 -33.68 -6.36
N GLY A 5 15.60 -33.21 -6.64
CA GLY A 5 15.26 -32.71 -7.99
C GLY A 5 16.26 -31.65 -8.46
N PRO A 6 16.34 -31.34 -9.77
CA PRO A 6 17.29 -30.36 -10.31
C PRO A 6 17.08 -29.02 -9.61
N ALA A 7 18.18 -28.43 -9.14
CA ALA A 7 18.16 -27.11 -8.53
C ALA A 7 17.52 -26.10 -9.49
N MET A 8 16.44 -25.48 -9.08
CA MET A 8 15.81 -24.41 -9.85
C MET A 8 16.78 -23.23 -9.98
N PRO A 9 16.90 -22.57 -11.14
CA PRO A 9 17.73 -21.37 -11.26
C PRO A 9 17.24 -20.31 -10.28
N GLY A 10 18.16 -19.76 -9.46
CA GLY A 10 17.87 -18.70 -8.47
C GLY A 10 17.91 -19.11 -7.00
N GLN A 11 18.12 -20.38 -6.64
CA GLN A 11 18.39 -20.76 -5.25
C GLN A 11 19.85 -20.50 -4.88
N VAL A 12 20.08 -19.46 -4.07
CA VAL A 12 21.42 -19.11 -3.55
C VAL A 12 21.70 -19.88 -2.26
N SER A 13 22.97 -20.23 -2.04
CA SER A 13 23.39 -20.83 -0.77
C SER A 13 23.19 -19.84 0.39
N PRO A 14 22.71 -20.26 1.55
CA PRO A 14 22.61 -19.42 2.75
C PRO A 14 23.94 -18.75 3.15
N ASP A 15 25.07 -19.36 2.86
CA ASP A 15 26.38 -18.79 3.16
C ASP A 15 26.76 -17.64 2.23
N VAL A 16 26.34 -17.68 0.96
CA VAL A 16 26.52 -16.57 -0.01
C VAL A 16 25.66 -15.37 0.42
N LEU A 17 24.40 -15.60 0.81
CA LEU A 17 23.51 -14.57 1.31
C LEU A 17 24.04 -13.94 2.62
N LYS A 18 24.58 -14.75 3.52
CA LYS A 18 25.22 -14.26 4.75
C LYS A 18 26.35 -13.30 4.47
N HIS A 19 27.15 -13.58 3.45
CA HIS A 19 28.25 -12.70 3.04
C HIS A 19 27.74 -11.43 2.36
N ALA A 20 26.64 -11.51 1.59
CA ALA A 20 26.04 -10.37 0.91
C ALA A 20 25.34 -9.40 1.88
N LEU A 21 24.70 -9.91 2.93
CA LEU A 21 23.98 -9.09 3.93
C LEU A 21 24.89 -8.63 5.07
N THR A 22 26.02 -8.04 4.73
CA THR A 22 26.96 -7.40 5.67
C THR A 22 26.91 -5.88 5.51
N GLU A 23 27.16 -5.15 6.58
CA GLU A 23 27.24 -3.69 6.52
C GLU A 23 28.28 -3.23 5.49
N HIS A 24 27.93 -2.21 4.73
CA HIS A 24 28.81 -1.60 3.74
C HIS A 24 29.55 -0.40 4.33
N ALA A 25 30.79 -0.22 3.92
CA ALA A 25 31.50 1.03 4.21
C ALA A 25 30.76 2.20 3.56
N ALA A 26 30.49 3.24 4.35
CA ALA A 26 29.80 4.40 3.83
C ALA A 26 30.71 5.21 2.88
N PRO A 27 30.17 5.73 1.76
CA PRO A 27 30.87 6.73 0.94
C PRO A 27 31.00 8.05 1.73
N GLU A 28 31.76 8.99 1.24
CA GLU A 28 31.84 10.33 1.86
C GLU A 28 30.46 11.03 1.84
N ARG A 29 29.74 10.90 0.74
CA ARG A 29 28.37 11.42 0.57
C ARG A 29 27.44 10.32 0.09
N LEU A 30 26.24 10.28 0.68
CA LEU A 30 25.16 9.35 0.30
C LEU A 30 24.21 10.04 -0.69
N VAL A 31 23.96 9.41 -1.82
CA VAL A 31 22.88 9.82 -2.75
C VAL A 31 21.54 9.44 -2.14
N VAL A 32 20.67 10.42 -1.90
CA VAL A 32 19.34 10.25 -1.30
C VAL A 32 18.19 10.37 -2.31
N ALA A 33 18.46 10.95 -3.46
CA ALA A 33 17.57 10.96 -4.62
C ALA A 33 18.35 11.31 -5.89
N ARG A 34 17.94 10.71 -7.02
CA ARG A 34 18.46 11.08 -8.35
C ARG A 34 17.44 11.94 -9.09
N GLY A 35 17.91 12.76 -10.00
CA GLY A 35 17.07 13.55 -10.90
C GLY A 35 16.53 12.69 -12.04
N LEU A 36 15.23 12.54 -12.04
CA LEU A 36 14.48 11.90 -13.11
C LEU A 36 13.61 12.95 -13.79
N PHE A 37 13.52 12.93 -15.13
CA PHE A 37 12.76 13.94 -15.87
C PHE A 37 11.61 13.37 -16.68
N THR A 38 11.52 12.01 -16.80
CA THR A 38 10.39 11.30 -17.41
C THR A 38 9.93 10.14 -16.54
N GLY A 39 8.69 9.68 -16.75
CA GLY A 39 8.12 8.51 -16.09
C GLY A 39 8.78 7.19 -16.50
N PRO A 40 8.47 6.09 -15.78
CA PRO A 40 9.02 4.76 -16.09
C PRO A 40 8.45 4.19 -17.41
N ASN A 41 7.31 4.69 -17.87
CA ASN A 41 6.69 4.34 -19.15
C ASN A 41 5.79 5.49 -19.66
N ALA A 42 5.27 5.35 -20.87
CA ALA A 42 4.45 6.37 -21.55
C ALA A 42 3.07 6.61 -20.90
N ALA A 43 2.60 5.75 -19.99
CA ALA A 43 1.34 5.97 -19.27
C ALA A 43 1.49 7.00 -18.16
N VAL A 44 2.70 7.21 -17.65
CA VAL A 44 3.00 8.16 -16.58
C VAL A 44 3.45 9.49 -17.19
N THR A 45 2.74 10.56 -16.86
CA THR A 45 3.10 11.89 -17.35
C THR A 45 4.42 12.39 -16.79
N ASP A 46 5.28 12.94 -17.66
CA ASP A 46 6.55 13.55 -17.28
C ASP A 46 6.40 14.77 -16.36
N ASP A 47 5.22 15.38 -16.31
CA ASP A 47 4.93 16.52 -15.42
C ASP A 47 4.93 16.15 -13.92
N LEU A 48 4.98 14.85 -13.60
CA LEU A 48 5.26 14.39 -12.24
C LEU A 48 6.77 14.48 -11.88
N TYR A 49 7.64 14.65 -12.86
CA TYR A 49 9.12 14.65 -12.71
C TYR A 49 9.75 16.01 -12.95
N ALA A 50 9.45 16.65 -14.06
CA ALA A 50 9.94 17.99 -14.39
C ALA A 50 8.87 18.79 -15.12
N ARG A 51 8.78 20.08 -14.83
CA ARG A 51 7.82 21.01 -15.43
C ARG A 51 8.54 21.98 -16.36
N ILE A 52 8.10 22.05 -17.61
CA ILE A 52 8.52 23.09 -18.54
C ILE A 52 7.69 24.34 -18.22
N ALA A 53 8.30 25.32 -17.54
CA ALA A 53 7.64 26.54 -17.10
C ALA A 53 7.49 27.55 -18.25
N SER A 54 8.47 27.61 -19.15
CA SER A 54 8.43 28.44 -20.37
C SER A 54 9.40 27.94 -21.43
N GLY A 55 9.19 28.31 -22.67
CA GLY A 55 10.04 27.94 -23.80
C GLY A 55 9.86 26.48 -24.22
N ARG A 56 10.90 25.92 -24.86
CA ARG A 56 10.93 24.53 -25.31
C ARG A 56 12.02 23.75 -24.61
N ALA A 57 11.69 22.55 -24.15
CA ALA A 57 12.64 21.62 -23.57
C ALA A 57 12.25 20.20 -23.92
N HIS A 58 13.25 19.30 -23.99
CA HIS A 58 13.08 17.86 -24.15
C HIS A 58 13.57 17.17 -22.89
N ARG A 59 12.82 16.13 -22.46
CA ARG A 59 13.07 15.35 -21.26
C ARG A 59 13.41 13.92 -21.67
N GLU A 60 14.51 13.42 -21.15
CA GLU A 60 14.89 12.02 -21.16
C GLU A 60 14.91 11.53 -19.70
N ARG A 61 15.04 10.24 -19.48
CA ARG A 61 14.99 9.69 -18.10
C ARG A 61 15.96 10.37 -17.14
N TYR A 62 17.21 10.58 -17.59
CA TYR A 62 18.32 11.14 -16.80
C TYR A 62 18.94 12.40 -17.40
N ALA A 63 18.36 12.93 -18.45
CA ALA A 63 18.84 14.14 -19.12
C ALA A 63 17.71 15.12 -19.42
N LEU A 64 18.02 16.41 -19.33
CA LEU A 64 17.11 17.51 -19.60
C LEU A 64 17.77 18.46 -20.59
N HIS A 65 17.11 18.74 -21.72
CA HIS A 65 17.61 19.60 -22.77
C HIS A 65 16.70 20.81 -22.91
N LEU A 66 17.23 22.01 -22.62
CA LEU A 66 16.53 23.28 -22.75
C LEU A 66 17.01 24.01 -24.00
N GLU A 67 16.07 24.49 -24.81
CA GLU A 67 16.37 25.49 -25.85
C GLU A 67 16.62 26.86 -25.22
N LYS A 68 17.22 27.78 -25.98
CA LYS A 68 17.42 29.17 -25.54
C LYS A 68 16.09 29.79 -25.04
N SER A 69 16.14 30.52 -23.94
CA SER A 69 15.03 31.16 -23.24
C SER A 69 14.03 30.20 -22.59
N ALA A 70 14.34 28.90 -22.52
CA ALA A 70 13.51 27.96 -21.79
C ALA A 70 13.80 27.98 -20.29
N THR A 71 12.75 27.71 -19.51
CA THR A 71 12.84 27.52 -18.06
C THR A 71 12.17 26.19 -17.69
N VAL A 72 12.88 25.39 -16.93
CA VAL A 72 12.37 24.11 -16.40
C VAL A 72 12.61 24.07 -14.89
N ASP A 73 11.65 23.55 -14.15
CA ASP A 73 11.80 23.28 -12.73
C ASP A 73 11.40 21.86 -12.35
N THR A 74 12.00 21.35 -11.28
CA THR A 74 11.66 20.05 -10.67
C THR A 74 10.75 20.22 -9.44
N ASN A 75 9.97 21.28 -9.35
CA ASN A 75 8.94 21.49 -8.33
C ASN A 75 7.70 20.61 -8.61
N THR A 76 7.90 19.31 -8.68
CA THR A 76 6.94 18.29 -9.09
C THR A 76 6.84 17.18 -8.04
N TYR A 77 6.04 16.16 -8.27
CA TYR A 77 5.88 15.07 -7.30
C TYR A 77 7.21 14.34 -7.05
N PHE A 78 7.87 13.82 -8.07
CA PHE A 78 9.14 13.08 -7.94
C PHE A 78 10.38 13.98 -7.90
N GLY A 79 10.28 15.21 -8.42
CA GLY A 79 11.44 16.09 -8.56
C GLY A 79 11.80 16.89 -7.31
N ARG A 80 10.88 17.00 -6.31
CA ARG A 80 11.13 17.72 -5.06
C ARG A 80 11.94 16.87 -4.09
N PHE A 81 12.87 17.51 -3.38
CA PHE A 81 13.49 16.92 -2.19
C PHE A 81 12.64 17.25 -0.95
N PRO A 82 12.23 16.26 -0.12
CA PRO A 82 11.29 16.46 0.97
C PRO A 82 11.98 16.99 2.24
N ALA A 83 12.49 18.22 2.18
CA ALA A 83 13.32 18.85 3.21
C ALA A 83 12.73 18.75 4.62
N SER A 84 11.41 18.91 4.77
CA SER A 84 10.73 18.83 6.06
C SER A 84 10.77 17.45 6.71
N TYR A 85 10.78 16.38 5.89
CA TYR A 85 10.90 15.01 6.39
C TYR A 85 12.32 14.71 6.84
N PHE A 86 13.33 15.13 6.05
CA PHE A 86 14.73 14.99 6.43
C PHE A 86 15.04 15.78 7.70
N GLN A 87 14.63 17.04 7.81
CA GLN A 87 14.85 17.82 9.04
C GLN A 87 14.19 17.21 10.28
N ARG A 88 13.02 16.59 10.15
CA ARG A 88 12.27 16.04 11.28
C ARG A 88 12.76 14.67 11.72
N TRP A 89 13.08 13.79 10.77
CA TRP A 89 13.23 12.36 11.02
C TRP A 89 14.65 11.84 10.87
N THR A 90 15.60 12.67 10.39
CA THR A 90 16.98 12.26 10.16
C THR A 90 17.97 13.13 10.94
N THR A 91 19.23 12.70 10.94
CA THR A 91 20.34 13.48 11.50
C THR A 91 20.95 14.48 10.51
N VAL A 92 20.37 14.60 9.31
CA VAL A 92 20.87 15.43 8.23
C VAL A 92 20.63 16.91 8.52
N THR A 93 21.69 17.71 8.51
CA THR A 93 21.63 19.17 8.70
C THR A 93 21.78 19.95 7.39
N GLU A 94 22.41 19.36 6.37
CA GLU A 94 22.66 19.96 5.07
C GLU A 94 22.40 18.96 3.94
N VAL A 95 21.82 19.43 2.85
CA VAL A 95 21.68 18.69 1.59
C VAL A 95 22.34 19.46 0.46
N GLN A 96 23.00 18.74 -0.44
CA GLN A 96 23.63 19.28 -1.64
C GLN A 96 22.90 18.78 -2.88
N LEU A 97 22.58 19.71 -3.79
CA LEU A 97 22.18 19.46 -5.17
C LEU A 97 23.43 19.46 -6.03
N LYS A 98 23.72 18.35 -6.70
CA LYS A 98 24.83 18.19 -7.64
C LYS A 98 24.28 17.86 -9.03
N LEU A 99 24.87 18.44 -10.08
CA LEU A 99 24.51 18.11 -11.46
C LEU A 99 25.67 18.43 -12.41
N ALA A 100 25.72 17.75 -13.56
CA ALA A 100 26.57 18.10 -14.68
C ALA A 100 25.78 18.94 -15.70
N PHE A 101 26.46 19.84 -16.41
CA PHE A 101 25.84 20.69 -17.41
C PHE A 101 26.72 20.88 -18.65
N GLU A 102 26.03 21.12 -19.79
CA GLU A 102 26.62 21.59 -21.04
C GLU A 102 25.79 22.81 -21.49
N ALA A 103 26.37 23.99 -21.51
CA ALA A 103 25.69 25.24 -21.88
C ALA A 103 26.40 25.88 -23.09
N SER A 104 25.63 26.20 -24.15
CA SER A 104 26.15 26.91 -25.32
C SER A 104 25.90 28.41 -25.20
N GLY A 105 26.22 28.98 -24.03
CA GLY A 105 26.04 30.35 -23.62
C GLY A 105 25.43 30.43 -22.23
N ARG A 106 25.38 31.64 -21.65
CA ARG A 106 24.98 31.86 -20.26
C ARG A 106 23.67 31.15 -19.91
N ALA A 107 23.69 30.40 -18.82
CA ALA A 107 22.52 29.78 -18.20
C ALA A 107 22.55 29.98 -16.68
N ARG A 108 21.44 29.75 -16.01
CA ARG A 108 21.33 29.85 -14.54
C ARG A 108 20.78 28.56 -13.96
N VAL A 109 21.40 28.12 -12.89
CA VAL A 109 20.93 27.00 -12.06
C VAL A 109 20.59 27.55 -10.68
N LEU A 110 19.36 27.31 -10.21
CA LEU A 110 18.88 27.79 -8.92
C LEU A 110 18.46 26.60 -8.06
N LEU A 111 18.85 26.62 -6.81
CA LEU A 111 18.27 25.82 -5.76
C LEU A 111 17.14 26.64 -5.11
N ARG A 112 15.93 26.14 -5.26
CA ARG A 112 14.70 26.79 -4.74
C ARG A 112 14.21 26.04 -3.52
N GLY A 113 13.55 26.74 -2.61
CA GLY A 113 12.88 26.14 -1.45
C GLY A 113 11.50 26.72 -1.23
N SER A 114 10.63 25.99 -0.52
CA SER A 114 9.33 26.51 -0.07
C SER A 114 9.20 26.39 1.45
N ASP A 115 8.30 27.21 2.01
CA ASP A 115 7.81 27.07 3.38
C ASP A 115 6.59 26.13 3.45
N SER A 116 6.00 25.97 4.65
CA SER A 116 4.79 25.18 4.89
C SER A 116 3.52 25.76 4.26
N HIS A 117 3.53 27.01 3.79
CA HIS A 117 2.45 27.65 3.04
C HIS A 117 2.62 27.48 1.53
N GLY A 118 3.82 27.07 1.10
CA GLY A 118 4.19 26.88 -0.30
C GLY A 118 4.74 28.15 -0.97
N ASN A 119 5.14 29.15 -0.17
CA ASN A 119 5.82 30.32 -0.69
C ASN A 119 7.24 29.94 -1.11
N ALA A 120 7.59 30.22 -2.36
CA ALA A 120 8.89 29.87 -2.93
C ALA A 120 9.94 30.95 -2.66
N ARG A 121 11.18 30.52 -2.35
CA ARG A 121 12.36 31.39 -2.22
C ARG A 121 13.56 30.77 -2.93
N THR A 122 14.52 31.60 -3.32
CA THR A 122 15.83 31.13 -3.79
C THR A 122 16.70 30.87 -2.58
N ILE A 123 17.28 29.68 -2.49
CA ILE A 123 18.24 29.27 -1.45
C ILE A 123 19.66 29.58 -1.92
N ALA A 124 19.98 29.12 -3.13
CA ALA A 124 21.28 29.36 -3.76
C ALA A 124 21.10 29.46 -5.27
N SER A 125 22.05 30.09 -5.96
CA SER A 125 22.05 30.15 -7.42
C SER A 125 23.46 30.34 -7.96
N THR A 126 23.68 29.88 -9.20
CA THR A 126 24.91 30.12 -9.94
C THR A 126 24.60 30.39 -11.41
N GLU A 127 25.46 31.17 -12.06
CA GLU A 127 25.49 31.29 -13.52
C GLU A 127 26.55 30.35 -14.08
N VAL A 128 26.22 29.73 -15.22
CA VAL A 128 27.06 28.74 -15.89
C VAL A 128 27.17 29.04 -17.38
N ASP A 129 28.31 28.66 -17.97
CA ASP A 129 28.57 28.71 -19.41
C ASP A 129 29.64 27.62 -19.73
N GLY A 130 29.59 27.04 -20.91
CA GLY A 130 30.47 25.90 -21.28
C GLY A 130 30.01 24.58 -20.64
N THR A 131 30.98 23.80 -20.21
CA THR A 131 30.73 22.45 -19.64
C THR A 131 31.31 22.35 -18.24
N GLY A 132 30.62 21.74 -17.30
CA GLY A 132 31.08 21.60 -15.93
C GLY A 132 30.10 20.93 -14.99
N THR A 133 30.37 21.09 -13.69
CA THR A 133 29.50 20.59 -12.61
C THR A 133 29.04 21.76 -11.74
N VAL A 134 27.83 21.67 -11.25
CA VAL A 134 27.25 22.61 -10.26
C VAL A 134 27.00 21.86 -8.97
N GLU A 135 27.37 22.49 -7.85
CA GLU A 135 27.06 22.03 -6.50
C GLU A 135 26.45 23.20 -5.72
N LEU A 136 25.20 23.03 -5.25
CA LEU A 136 24.49 24.02 -4.45
C LEU A 136 23.98 23.36 -3.16
N SER A 137 24.26 23.97 -2.01
CA SER A 137 23.89 23.45 -0.71
C SER A 137 22.72 24.22 -0.08
N ALA A 138 21.93 23.51 0.74
CA ALA A 138 20.88 24.08 1.56
C ALA A 138 20.94 23.52 2.99
N GLN A 139 20.85 24.39 4.00
CA GLN A 139 20.67 23.99 5.39
C GLN A 139 19.23 23.55 5.65
N LEU A 140 19.08 22.45 6.40
CA LEU A 140 17.76 21.88 6.76
C LEU A 140 17.33 22.35 8.16
N ASN A 141 17.16 23.64 8.35
CA ASN A 141 16.85 24.26 9.65
C ASN A 141 15.55 25.11 9.64
N GLU A 142 14.88 25.24 8.49
CA GLU A 142 13.68 26.08 8.32
C GLU A 142 12.50 25.33 7.67
N PHE A 143 12.44 23.99 7.84
CA PHE A 143 11.45 23.12 7.18
C PHE A 143 10.65 22.24 8.16
N MET A 144 10.68 22.52 9.46
CA MET A 144 10.13 21.61 10.49
C MET A 144 8.67 21.19 10.22
N ASP A 145 7.79 22.10 9.83
CA ASP A 145 6.36 21.85 9.65
C ASP A 145 5.97 21.62 8.18
N GLY A 146 6.90 21.78 7.26
CA GLY A 146 6.63 21.64 5.83
C GLY A 146 7.68 22.32 4.96
N GLY A 147 7.47 22.26 3.66
CA GLY A 147 8.39 22.78 2.67
C GLY A 147 9.27 21.69 2.03
N ALA A 148 9.82 22.03 0.90
CA ALA A 148 10.67 21.18 0.09
C ALA A 148 11.66 22.01 -0.71
N LEU A 149 12.67 21.34 -1.27
CA LEU A 149 13.65 21.93 -2.17
C LEU A 149 13.47 21.38 -3.59
N TRP A 150 13.90 22.15 -4.60
CA TRP A 150 13.90 21.72 -6.00
C TRP A 150 14.90 22.54 -6.84
N MET A 151 15.27 21.99 -8.00
CA MET A 151 16.07 22.68 -9.00
C MET A 151 15.17 23.52 -9.93
N GLU A 152 15.67 24.70 -10.32
CA GLU A 152 15.15 25.49 -11.44
C GLU A 152 16.31 25.86 -12.37
N CYS A 153 16.15 25.62 -13.68
CA CYS A 153 17.15 25.92 -14.69
C CYS A 153 16.60 26.88 -15.73
N ILE A 154 17.43 27.86 -16.14
CA ILE A 154 17.07 28.90 -17.12
C ILE A 154 18.18 28.96 -18.17
N ALA A 155 17.86 28.63 -19.40
CA ALA A 155 18.76 28.76 -20.55
C ALA A 155 18.67 30.19 -21.11
N VAL A 156 19.65 31.05 -20.78
CA VAL A 156 19.59 32.48 -21.11
C VAL A 156 20.21 32.77 -22.48
N GLY A 157 21.48 32.39 -22.69
CA GLY A 157 22.27 32.76 -23.86
C GLY A 157 22.18 31.77 -25.03
N GLY A 158 21.96 30.51 -24.73
CA GLY A 158 21.94 29.38 -25.66
C GLY A 158 21.29 28.14 -25.06
N PRO A 159 21.31 27.01 -25.76
CA PRO A 159 20.85 25.72 -25.23
C PRO A 159 21.59 25.30 -23.96
N LEU A 160 20.89 24.58 -23.08
CA LEU A 160 21.42 24.00 -21.85
C LEU A 160 21.02 22.54 -21.76
N LYS A 161 21.98 21.66 -21.50
CA LYS A 161 21.76 20.26 -21.16
C LYS A 161 22.14 20.05 -19.69
N ILE A 162 21.32 19.30 -18.96
CA ILE A 162 21.55 18.88 -17.57
C ILE A 162 21.57 17.36 -17.52
N THR A 163 22.56 16.80 -16.84
CA THR A 163 22.67 15.36 -16.55
C THR A 163 23.14 15.16 -15.11
N ASP A 164 23.15 13.92 -14.66
CA ASP A 164 23.71 13.48 -13.37
C ASP A 164 23.22 14.31 -12.18
N LEU A 165 21.93 14.67 -12.20
CA LEU A 165 21.32 15.38 -11.09
C LEU A 165 21.13 14.45 -9.90
N GLU A 166 21.72 14.81 -8.77
CA GLU A 166 21.70 14.06 -7.52
C GLU A 166 21.46 15.00 -6.34
N TRP A 167 20.69 14.49 -5.38
CA TRP A 167 20.60 15.04 -4.03
C TRP A 167 21.48 14.19 -3.12
N THR A 168 22.47 14.80 -2.48
CA THR A 168 23.44 14.10 -1.62
C THR A 168 23.51 14.73 -0.24
N VAL A 169 23.80 13.90 0.76
CA VAL A 169 24.01 14.31 2.15
C VAL A 169 25.29 13.68 2.69
N ALA A 170 25.79 14.16 3.82
CA ALA A 170 26.85 13.46 4.53
C ALA A 170 26.39 12.02 4.86
N ALA A 171 27.20 11.03 4.53
CA ALA A 171 26.81 9.65 4.76
C ALA A 171 26.88 9.30 6.27
N PRO A 172 26.04 8.35 6.74
CA PRO A 172 26.19 7.82 8.08
C PRO A 172 27.47 6.97 8.20
N PRO A 173 27.91 6.60 9.40
CA PRO A 173 29.14 5.82 9.58
C PRO A 173 29.16 4.46 8.88
N SER A 174 27.98 3.81 8.78
CA SER A 174 27.78 2.56 8.04
C SER A 174 26.44 2.58 7.29
N ILE A 175 26.34 1.76 6.25
CA ILE A 175 25.10 1.57 5.48
C ILE A 175 24.62 0.14 5.68
N ARG A 176 23.37 -0.01 6.11
CA ARG A 176 22.73 -1.32 6.27
C ARG A 176 22.58 -2.00 4.91
N PRO A 177 22.87 -3.30 4.82
CA PRO A 177 22.50 -4.08 3.65
C PRO A 177 20.99 -4.02 3.44
N ALA A 178 20.55 -4.05 2.19
CA ALA A 178 19.15 -3.96 1.85
C ALA A 178 18.69 -5.15 1.01
N ALA A 179 17.54 -5.71 1.36
CA ALA A 179 16.89 -6.76 0.59
C ALA A 179 15.47 -6.35 0.20
N ILE A 180 15.03 -6.76 -0.99
CA ILE A 180 13.64 -6.63 -1.43
C ILE A 180 12.93 -7.95 -1.22
N ALA A 181 11.68 -7.93 -0.73
CA ALA A 181 10.80 -9.09 -0.62
C ALA A 181 9.51 -8.86 -1.40
N ILE A 182 9.35 -9.58 -2.51
CA ILE A 182 8.15 -9.55 -3.36
C ILE A 182 7.30 -10.77 -3.03
N CYS A 183 6.03 -10.55 -2.65
CA CYS A 183 5.05 -11.60 -2.44
C CYS A 183 4.18 -11.74 -3.67
N THR A 184 3.99 -12.96 -4.20
CA THR A 184 3.11 -13.20 -5.34
C THR A 184 2.20 -14.42 -5.14
N PHE A 185 0.98 -14.32 -5.71
CA PHE A 185 0.01 -15.42 -5.77
C PHE A 185 -0.80 -15.36 -7.07
N ASN A 186 -0.49 -16.25 -8.02
CA ASN A 186 -1.16 -16.32 -9.33
C ASN A 186 -1.15 -15.01 -10.13
N ARG A 187 -0.05 -14.26 -10.03
CA ARG A 187 0.23 -13.01 -10.76
C ARG A 187 1.65 -13.06 -11.34
N ALA A 188 1.96 -14.16 -12.02
CA ALA A 188 3.32 -14.46 -12.47
C ALA A 188 3.88 -13.39 -13.42
N ASP A 189 3.06 -12.85 -14.31
CA ASP A 189 3.48 -11.81 -15.26
C ASP A 189 3.67 -10.44 -14.58
N ASP A 190 2.79 -10.06 -13.65
CA ASP A 190 2.90 -8.82 -12.88
C ASP A 190 4.19 -8.84 -12.03
N CYS A 191 4.44 -9.95 -11.33
CA CYS A 191 5.66 -10.15 -10.54
C CYS A 191 6.94 -10.08 -11.40
N ALA A 192 6.94 -10.73 -12.56
CA ALA A 192 8.07 -10.68 -13.49
C ALA A 192 8.32 -9.25 -13.99
N ASN A 193 7.27 -8.48 -14.30
CA ASN A 193 7.39 -7.08 -14.73
C ASN A 193 7.92 -6.17 -13.61
N THR A 194 7.45 -6.33 -12.37
CA THR A 194 7.96 -5.59 -11.20
C THR A 194 9.44 -5.88 -10.99
N LEU A 195 9.82 -7.16 -11.07
CA LEU A 195 11.22 -7.59 -10.95
C LEU A 195 12.09 -7.03 -12.09
N ALA A 196 11.59 -7.02 -13.33
CA ALA A 196 12.26 -6.45 -14.50
C ALA A 196 12.54 -4.95 -14.33
N ALA A 197 11.59 -4.19 -13.79
CA ALA A 197 11.77 -2.77 -13.54
C ALA A 197 12.93 -2.50 -12.56
N ILE A 198 13.04 -3.28 -11.49
CA ILE A 198 14.15 -3.19 -10.52
C ILE A 198 15.47 -3.60 -11.19
N ALA A 199 15.50 -4.74 -11.88
CA ALA A 199 16.68 -5.27 -12.54
C ALA A 199 17.22 -4.34 -13.64
N GLY A 200 16.34 -3.56 -14.27
CA GLY A 200 16.71 -2.58 -15.31
C GLY A 200 17.43 -1.35 -14.79
N ASP A 201 17.40 -1.05 -13.49
CA ASP A 201 18.06 0.12 -12.90
C ASP A 201 19.33 -0.26 -12.14
N LYS A 202 20.48 -0.09 -12.81
CA LYS A 202 21.80 -0.43 -12.24
C LYS A 202 22.11 0.34 -10.95
N GLY A 203 21.67 1.60 -10.84
CA GLY A 203 21.91 2.44 -9.66
C GLY A 203 21.13 1.94 -8.44
N VAL A 204 19.90 1.47 -8.64
CA VAL A 204 19.12 0.83 -7.59
C VAL A 204 19.71 -0.51 -7.20
N LEU A 205 20.07 -1.36 -8.18
CA LEU A 205 20.69 -2.66 -7.92
C LEU A 205 22.01 -2.58 -7.17
N ALA A 206 22.77 -1.51 -7.31
CA ALA A 206 24.01 -1.30 -6.56
C ALA A 206 23.76 -1.16 -5.05
N GLY A 207 22.59 -0.67 -4.65
CA GLY A 207 22.19 -0.52 -3.23
C GLY A 207 21.33 -1.65 -2.68
N ILE A 208 21.14 -2.74 -3.46
CA ILE A 208 20.34 -3.92 -3.05
C ILE A 208 21.21 -5.17 -3.09
N ASP A 209 21.25 -5.90 -1.99
CA ASP A 209 22.11 -7.08 -1.80
C ASP A 209 21.38 -8.38 -2.15
N ALA A 210 20.06 -8.46 -1.90
CA ALA A 210 19.26 -9.62 -2.23
C ALA A 210 17.82 -9.23 -2.65
N ILE A 211 17.21 -10.07 -3.50
CA ILE A 211 15.81 -9.96 -3.90
C ILE A 211 15.15 -11.31 -3.67
N TYR A 212 14.22 -11.37 -2.74
CA TYR A 212 13.42 -12.54 -2.43
C TYR A 212 12.10 -12.47 -3.20
N VAL A 213 11.82 -13.48 -4.02
CA VAL A 213 10.52 -13.67 -4.65
C VAL A 213 9.83 -14.83 -3.96
N VAL A 214 8.79 -14.54 -3.17
CA VAL A 214 8.01 -15.52 -2.43
C VAL A 214 6.74 -15.85 -3.19
N ASP A 215 6.77 -16.95 -3.93
CA ASP A 215 5.70 -17.41 -4.79
C ASP A 215 4.84 -18.46 -4.10
N GLN A 216 3.57 -18.13 -3.88
CA GLN A 216 2.57 -18.94 -3.19
C GLN A 216 1.51 -19.52 -4.16
N GLY A 217 1.65 -19.23 -5.46
CA GLY A 217 0.66 -19.53 -6.47
C GLY A 217 0.80 -20.92 -7.10
N THR A 218 -0.20 -21.32 -7.85
CA THR A 218 -0.16 -22.47 -8.78
C THR A 218 0.33 -22.05 -10.16
N ASP A 219 0.06 -20.78 -10.55
CA ASP A 219 0.67 -20.13 -11.70
C ASP A 219 1.98 -19.48 -11.26
N CYS A 220 3.09 -20.20 -11.51
CA CYS A 220 4.39 -19.89 -10.93
C CYS A 220 5.16 -18.87 -11.77
N VAL A 221 5.74 -17.85 -11.13
CA VAL A 221 6.56 -16.83 -11.82
C VAL A 221 7.81 -17.45 -12.46
N GLY A 222 8.38 -18.49 -11.84
CA GLY A 222 9.54 -19.22 -12.37
C GLY A 222 9.30 -19.90 -13.73
N THR A 223 8.05 -20.01 -14.19
CA THR A 223 7.73 -20.56 -15.51
C THR A 223 7.74 -19.50 -16.62
N ARG A 224 7.88 -18.21 -16.29
CA ARG A 224 7.88 -17.12 -17.25
C ARG A 224 9.26 -16.95 -17.89
N PRO A 225 9.34 -16.84 -19.25
CA PRO A 225 10.61 -16.58 -19.94
C PRO A 225 11.32 -15.33 -19.41
N LEU A 226 10.57 -14.24 -19.21
CA LEU A 226 11.10 -12.98 -18.65
C LEU A 226 11.76 -13.19 -17.27
N PHE A 227 11.19 -14.02 -16.40
CA PHE A 227 11.80 -14.34 -15.12
C PHE A 227 13.14 -15.07 -15.29
N GLY A 228 13.26 -15.98 -16.26
CA GLY A 228 14.51 -16.67 -16.56
C GLY A 228 15.63 -15.70 -17.03
N GLU A 229 15.29 -14.72 -17.86
CA GLU A 229 16.21 -13.68 -18.31
C GLU A 229 16.71 -12.80 -17.14
N ILE A 230 15.78 -12.38 -16.29
CA ILE A 230 16.09 -11.58 -15.10
C ILE A 230 16.91 -12.38 -14.10
N ALA A 231 16.60 -13.66 -13.88
CA ALA A 231 17.36 -14.53 -13.00
C ALA A 231 18.82 -14.68 -13.46
N ALA A 232 19.05 -14.81 -14.77
CA ALA A 232 20.40 -14.83 -15.34
C ALA A 232 21.14 -13.48 -15.13
N GLN A 233 20.42 -12.35 -15.20
CA GLN A 233 20.99 -11.01 -14.97
C GLN A 233 21.33 -10.77 -13.50
N LEU A 234 20.44 -11.15 -12.58
CA LEU A 234 20.59 -10.91 -11.14
C LEU A 234 21.56 -11.91 -10.46
N GLY A 235 21.68 -13.12 -11.02
CA GLY A 235 22.56 -14.14 -10.47
C GLY A 235 22.25 -14.41 -9.00
N ASP A 236 23.30 -14.36 -8.16
CA ASP A 236 23.23 -14.66 -6.73
C ASP A 236 22.39 -13.69 -5.90
N LYS A 237 21.98 -12.54 -6.46
CA LYS A 237 21.08 -11.63 -5.76
C LYS A 237 19.63 -12.11 -5.73
N LEU A 238 19.22 -13.01 -6.63
CA LEU A 238 17.83 -13.48 -6.71
C LEU A 238 17.63 -14.77 -5.93
N VAL A 239 16.71 -14.73 -4.98
CA VAL A 239 16.27 -15.88 -4.17
C VAL A 239 14.80 -16.18 -4.47
N TYR A 240 14.53 -17.27 -5.17
CA TYR A 240 13.18 -17.72 -5.48
C TYR A 240 12.72 -18.76 -4.47
N LEU A 241 11.62 -18.46 -3.76
CA LEU A 241 11.07 -19.30 -2.70
C LEU A 241 9.64 -19.73 -3.02
N ARG A 242 9.33 -21.00 -2.79
CA ARG A 242 7.99 -21.56 -2.88
C ARG A 242 7.48 -21.93 -1.49
N GLN A 243 6.21 -21.60 -1.20
CA GLN A 243 5.55 -21.98 0.04
C GLN A 243 4.03 -22.13 -0.15
N PRO A 244 3.30 -22.72 0.82
CA PRO A 244 1.84 -22.69 0.83
C PRO A 244 1.30 -21.27 0.80
N ASN A 245 0.06 -21.11 0.30
CA ASN A 245 -0.59 -19.80 0.30
C ASN A 245 -1.01 -19.38 1.73
N LEU A 246 -0.22 -18.49 2.30
CA LEU A 246 -0.44 -17.85 3.59
C LEU A 246 -0.87 -16.37 3.43
N GLY A 247 -1.30 -16.00 2.21
CA GLY A 247 -1.69 -14.63 1.85
C GLY A 247 -0.53 -13.65 1.81
N GLY A 248 -0.84 -12.37 1.66
CA GLY A 248 0.17 -11.29 1.68
C GLY A 248 0.94 -11.25 3.00
N SER A 249 0.24 -11.43 4.12
CA SER A 249 0.87 -11.49 5.45
C SER A 249 1.98 -12.54 5.50
N GLY A 250 1.72 -13.77 5.01
CA GLY A 250 2.71 -14.85 5.03
C GLY A 250 3.83 -14.68 4.00
N GLY A 251 3.51 -14.16 2.81
CA GLY A 251 4.52 -13.91 1.78
C GLY A 251 5.55 -12.85 2.20
N PHE A 252 5.10 -11.74 2.73
CA PHE A 252 5.98 -10.69 3.24
C PHE A 252 6.76 -11.14 4.47
N THR A 253 6.09 -11.83 5.39
CA THR A 253 6.75 -12.36 6.58
C THR A 253 7.87 -13.34 6.23
N ARG A 254 7.72 -14.12 5.15
CA ARG A 254 8.81 -15.00 4.69
C ARG A 254 10.07 -14.22 4.36
N GLY A 255 9.97 -13.14 3.59
CA GLY A 255 11.12 -12.28 3.28
C GLY A 255 11.73 -11.65 4.54
N MET A 256 10.90 -11.14 5.44
CA MET A 256 11.36 -10.60 6.74
C MET A 256 12.09 -11.68 7.56
N CYS A 257 11.55 -12.90 7.59
CA CYS A 257 12.12 -14.04 8.31
C CYS A 257 13.48 -14.46 7.72
N GLU A 258 13.61 -14.54 6.41
CA GLU A 258 14.86 -14.90 5.75
C GLU A 258 15.96 -13.88 6.06
N VAL A 259 15.70 -12.58 5.86
CA VAL A 259 16.69 -11.51 6.10
C VAL A 259 17.07 -11.44 7.57
N SER A 260 16.10 -11.40 8.48
CA SER A 260 16.38 -11.29 9.93
C SER A 260 16.99 -12.56 10.55
N SER A 261 17.01 -13.69 9.80
CA SER A 261 17.78 -14.88 10.20
C SER A 261 19.28 -14.76 9.93
N ILE A 262 19.66 -13.87 9.03
CA ILE A 262 21.05 -13.66 8.62
C ILE A 262 21.70 -12.57 9.46
N THR A 263 20.98 -11.44 9.65
CA THR A 263 21.46 -10.28 10.40
C THR A 263 20.31 -9.49 11.02
N GLU A 264 20.57 -8.89 12.19
CA GLU A 264 19.67 -7.95 12.84
C GLU A 264 19.83 -6.51 12.34
N HIS A 265 20.81 -6.23 11.46
CA HIS A 265 21.14 -4.90 10.94
C HIS A 265 20.98 -4.84 9.43
N ALA A 266 19.76 -5.03 8.92
CA ALA A 266 19.43 -4.93 7.51
C ALA A 266 18.14 -4.14 7.30
N ASN A 267 17.93 -3.66 6.08
CA ASN A 267 16.66 -3.10 5.63
C ASN A 267 15.92 -4.10 4.76
N VAL A 268 14.67 -4.40 5.08
CA VAL A 268 13.79 -5.27 4.26
C VAL A 268 12.74 -4.40 3.59
N ILE A 269 12.74 -4.35 2.25
CA ILE A 269 11.78 -3.59 1.46
C ILE A 269 10.70 -4.55 0.96
N LEU A 270 9.54 -4.53 1.59
CA LEU A 270 8.36 -5.25 1.15
C LEU A 270 7.79 -4.58 -0.09
N MET A 271 7.36 -5.37 -1.07
CA MET A 271 6.84 -4.85 -2.35
C MET A 271 5.76 -5.78 -2.91
N ASP A 272 4.61 -5.20 -3.30
CA ASP A 272 3.55 -5.93 -4.01
C ASP A 272 4.01 -6.35 -5.41
N ASP A 273 3.44 -7.42 -5.93
CA ASP A 273 3.71 -7.94 -7.27
C ASP A 273 2.98 -7.17 -8.38
N ASP A 274 1.85 -6.52 -8.09
CA ASP A 274 0.94 -5.88 -9.06
C ASP A 274 1.07 -4.34 -9.12
N ILE A 275 2.23 -3.82 -8.77
CA ILE A 275 2.53 -2.39 -8.88
C ILE A 275 3.25 -2.06 -10.20
N LEU A 276 3.03 -0.84 -10.70
CA LEU A 276 4.01 -0.23 -11.59
C LEU A 276 5.11 0.38 -10.70
N CYS A 277 6.27 -0.25 -10.74
CA CYS A 277 7.40 0.15 -9.92
C CYS A 277 8.11 1.38 -10.48
N GLU A 278 8.36 2.40 -9.63
CA GLU A 278 9.38 3.41 -9.85
C GLU A 278 10.64 2.96 -9.09
N PRO A 279 11.68 2.46 -9.76
CA PRO A 279 12.87 1.93 -9.08
C PRO A 279 13.54 2.93 -8.14
N GLU A 280 13.51 4.21 -8.50
CA GLU A 280 14.01 5.30 -7.65
C GLU A 280 13.39 5.32 -6.25
N THR A 281 12.17 4.82 -6.10
CA THR A 281 11.50 4.69 -4.79
C THR A 281 12.29 3.79 -3.84
N VAL A 282 12.84 2.69 -4.33
CA VAL A 282 13.68 1.76 -3.54
C VAL A 282 14.91 2.49 -2.99
N LEU A 283 15.62 3.24 -3.85
CA LEU A 283 16.77 4.03 -3.45
C LEU A 283 16.41 5.04 -2.34
N ARG A 284 15.31 5.80 -2.55
CA ARG A 284 14.87 6.84 -1.61
C ARG A 284 14.48 6.28 -0.25
N LEU A 285 13.74 5.16 -0.21
CA LEU A 285 13.36 4.52 1.04
C LEU A 285 14.60 4.04 1.80
N ASN A 286 15.52 3.35 1.11
CA ASN A 286 16.72 2.80 1.73
C ASN A 286 17.67 3.91 2.23
N ALA A 287 17.90 4.93 1.43
CA ALA A 287 18.75 6.06 1.82
C ALA A 287 18.16 6.80 3.04
N PHE A 288 16.85 7.07 3.04
CA PHE A 288 16.19 7.74 4.17
C PHE A 288 16.29 6.93 5.46
N ALA A 289 16.02 5.62 5.41
CA ALA A 289 16.08 4.73 6.58
C ALA A 289 17.48 4.66 7.21
N ASN A 290 18.53 4.72 6.39
CA ASN A 290 19.92 4.74 6.86
C ASN A 290 20.32 6.04 7.58
N LEU A 291 19.54 7.11 7.44
CA LEU A 291 19.82 8.43 8.02
C LEU A 291 19.01 8.72 9.29
N THR A 292 18.06 7.86 9.65
CA THR A 292 17.21 8.04 10.84
C THR A 292 17.96 7.67 12.11
N PRO A 293 17.86 8.47 13.19
CA PRO A 293 18.55 8.19 14.45
C PRO A 293 17.99 6.98 15.23
N THR A 294 16.75 6.60 14.90
CA THR A 294 16.06 5.42 15.44
C THR A 294 15.58 4.58 14.27
N PRO A 295 15.67 3.24 14.32
CA PRO A 295 15.12 2.39 13.28
C PRO A 295 13.67 2.79 12.96
N THR A 296 13.40 3.12 11.70
CA THR A 296 12.15 3.74 11.27
C THR A 296 11.55 2.95 10.12
N ILE A 297 10.27 2.60 10.20
CA ILE A 297 9.53 2.05 9.07
C ILE A 297 9.32 3.16 8.05
N VAL A 298 9.78 2.96 6.80
CA VAL A 298 9.71 3.98 5.74
C VAL A 298 8.90 3.46 4.57
N GLY A 299 7.71 4.02 4.37
CA GLY A 299 6.80 3.58 3.33
C GLY A 299 6.74 4.53 2.13
N ALA A 300 6.44 3.96 0.97
CA ALA A 300 6.13 4.70 -0.24
C ALA A 300 4.65 5.12 -0.27
N GLN A 301 4.37 6.21 -0.97
CA GLN A 301 3.02 6.64 -1.28
C GLN A 301 2.43 5.80 -2.43
N MET A 302 1.11 5.62 -2.44
CA MET A 302 0.40 4.95 -3.51
C MET A 302 -0.22 5.98 -4.46
N LEU A 303 0.14 5.92 -5.74
CA LEU A 303 -0.55 6.59 -6.84
C LEU A 303 -1.49 5.61 -7.55
N PHE A 304 -2.49 6.12 -8.25
CA PHE A 304 -3.45 5.31 -8.99
C PHE A 304 -2.87 4.80 -10.31
N LEU A 305 -2.98 3.51 -10.57
CA LEU A 305 -2.44 2.89 -11.79
C LEU A 305 -3.20 3.33 -13.05
N LYS A 306 -4.52 3.41 -12.98
CA LYS A 306 -5.38 3.82 -14.12
C LYS A 306 -5.44 5.34 -14.28
N ASN A 307 -5.06 6.08 -13.25
CA ASN A 307 -4.99 7.53 -13.27
C ASN A 307 -3.69 8.03 -12.63
N PRO A 308 -2.54 7.86 -13.31
CA PRO A 308 -1.21 7.95 -12.70
C PRO A 308 -0.84 9.30 -12.04
N ARG A 309 -1.63 10.33 -12.28
CA ARG A 309 -1.45 11.65 -11.67
C ARG A 309 -2.02 11.77 -10.26
N TYR A 310 -2.89 10.82 -9.86
CA TYR A 310 -3.62 10.93 -8.60
C TYR A 310 -2.95 10.13 -7.49
N LEU A 311 -2.76 10.81 -6.37
CA LEU A 311 -2.29 10.26 -5.11
C LEU A 311 -3.48 9.73 -4.31
N LEU A 312 -3.39 8.51 -3.76
CA LEU A 312 -4.38 7.98 -2.82
C LEU A 312 -4.41 8.81 -1.53
N ALA A 313 -3.29 8.85 -0.81
CA ALA A 313 -3.10 9.65 0.41
C ALA A 313 -1.62 9.97 0.64
N GLY A 314 -1.35 11.13 1.23
CA GLY A 314 0.01 11.53 1.62
C GLY A 314 0.50 10.75 2.83
N ALA A 315 -0.39 10.46 3.77
CA ALA A 315 -0.18 9.60 4.94
C ALA A 315 -1.52 9.14 5.52
N GLU A 316 -1.53 8.02 6.21
CA GLU A 316 -2.74 7.38 6.71
C GLU A 316 -2.68 7.09 8.23
N GLU A 317 -3.87 7.01 8.84
CA GLU A 317 -4.12 6.63 10.22
C GLU A 317 -5.21 5.55 10.31
N ALA A 318 -5.16 4.71 11.32
CA ALA A 318 -6.23 3.77 11.66
C ALA A 318 -7.17 4.36 12.72
N ASN A 319 -8.47 4.12 12.56
CA ASN A 319 -9.47 4.45 13.57
C ASN A 319 -9.98 3.16 14.21
N LEU A 320 -9.26 2.68 15.22
CA LEU A 320 -9.57 1.41 15.90
C LEU A 320 -10.98 1.37 16.50
N PRO A 321 -11.47 2.41 17.21
CA PRO A 321 -12.84 2.42 17.72
C PRO A 321 -13.92 2.26 16.66
N ARG A 322 -13.60 2.59 15.39
CA ARG A 322 -14.51 2.45 14.26
C ARG A 322 -14.18 1.30 13.33
N LEU A 323 -13.15 0.52 13.64
CA LEU A 323 -12.67 -0.59 12.82
C LEU A 323 -12.38 -0.16 11.37
N LYS A 324 -11.76 1.00 11.19
CA LYS A 324 -11.47 1.58 9.87
C LYS A 324 -9.97 1.87 9.71
N PRO A 325 -9.28 1.24 8.76
CA PRO A 325 -8.00 1.69 8.24
C PRO A 325 -8.24 2.82 7.22
N GLY A 326 -7.18 3.41 6.68
CA GLY A 326 -7.27 4.33 5.54
C GLY A 326 -7.92 5.67 5.89
N ARG A 327 -7.83 6.12 7.14
CA ARG A 327 -8.15 7.49 7.48
C ARG A 327 -6.97 8.37 7.07
N TRP A 328 -7.23 9.44 6.37
CA TRP A 328 -6.20 10.40 6.02
C TRP A 328 -5.66 11.11 7.26
N ALA A 329 -4.35 11.12 7.40
CA ALA A 329 -3.69 11.84 8.47
C ALA A 329 -3.95 13.37 8.34
N PRO A 330 -3.89 14.14 9.44
CA PRO A 330 -4.11 15.59 9.39
C PRO A 330 -3.21 16.28 8.36
N ASN A 331 -3.78 17.18 7.57
CA ASN A 331 -3.14 17.92 6.47
C ASN A 331 -2.67 17.05 5.28
N SER A 332 -2.97 15.76 5.24
CA SER A 332 -2.64 14.89 4.11
C SER A 332 -3.44 15.26 2.86
N LEU A 333 -2.77 15.36 1.71
CA LEU A 333 -3.44 15.33 0.42
C LEU A 333 -4.02 13.92 0.19
N HIS A 334 -5.19 13.84 -0.42
CA HIS A 334 -5.84 12.57 -0.74
C HIS A 334 -6.69 12.73 -2.01
N ASN A 335 -6.76 11.66 -2.80
CA ASN A 335 -7.44 11.66 -4.09
C ASN A 335 -7.11 12.91 -4.93
N SER A 336 -5.83 13.32 -4.90
CA SER A 336 -5.39 14.61 -5.41
C SER A 336 -4.51 14.47 -6.65
N ASP A 337 -4.77 15.31 -7.66
CA ASP A 337 -3.93 15.42 -8.86
C ASP A 337 -2.59 16.09 -8.50
N MET A 338 -1.50 15.30 -8.50
CA MET A 338 -0.17 15.73 -8.05
C MET A 338 0.59 16.60 -9.06
N VAL A 339 0.09 16.75 -10.28
CA VAL A 339 0.58 17.77 -11.21
C VAL A 339 0.10 19.15 -10.77
N LYS A 340 -1.14 19.25 -10.30
CA LYS A 340 -1.77 20.52 -9.86
C LYS A 340 -1.49 20.85 -8.40
N HIS A 341 -1.46 19.82 -7.53
CA HIS A 341 -1.35 19.99 -6.10
C HIS A 341 0.01 19.47 -5.60
N LYS A 342 0.48 20.05 -4.50
CA LYS A 342 1.75 19.68 -3.86
C LYS A 342 1.54 19.59 -2.36
N GLN A 343 2.06 18.55 -1.73
CA GLN A 343 2.09 18.43 -0.27
C GLN A 343 2.99 19.54 0.28
N LYS A 344 2.42 20.55 0.92
CA LYS A 344 3.15 21.70 1.45
C LYS A 344 3.55 21.50 2.89
N LYS A 345 2.66 20.93 3.70
CA LYS A 345 2.89 20.62 5.11
C LYS A 345 3.44 19.21 5.26
N ARG A 346 4.29 18.99 6.26
CA ARG A 346 4.65 17.63 6.65
C ARG A 346 3.41 16.92 7.21
N THR A 347 3.31 15.66 6.94
CA THR A 347 2.23 14.80 7.41
C THR A 347 2.82 13.54 8.01
N ASP A 348 2.54 13.29 9.28
CA ASP A 348 3.07 12.14 9.99
C ASP A 348 2.07 10.98 9.86
N ALA A 349 2.57 9.80 9.47
CA ALA A 349 1.77 8.59 9.29
C ALA A 349 1.70 7.78 10.59
N GLN A 350 0.61 7.05 10.77
CA GLN A 350 0.51 6.04 11.82
C GLN A 350 0.92 4.66 11.32
N TYR A 351 0.66 4.38 10.04
CA TYR A 351 1.06 3.15 9.34
C TYR A 351 1.29 3.44 7.85
N ASN A 352 1.90 2.51 7.15
CA ASN A 352 2.01 2.51 5.70
C ASN A 352 1.61 1.15 5.13
N GLY A 353 0.87 1.15 4.01
CA GLY A 353 0.57 -0.08 3.28
C GLY A 353 1.83 -0.70 2.68
N TRP A 354 1.82 -2.04 2.54
CA TRP A 354 2.99 -2.79 2.08
C TRP A 354 3.11 -2.91 0.55
N TRP A 355 2.45 -2.03 -0.21
CA TRP A 355 2.69 -1.92 -1.66
C TRP A 355 4.15 -1.58 -2.00
N SER A 356 4.85 -0.81 -1.16
CA SER A 356 6.30 -0.69 -1.04
C SER A 356 6.61 -0.07 0.32
N CYS A 357 7.23 -0.84 1.22
CA CYS A 357 7.49 -0.42 2.60
C CYS A 357 8.77 -1.05 3.13
N LEU A 358 9.69 -0.22 3.60
CA LEU A 358 10.94 -0.65 4.21
C LEU A 358 10.75 -0.83 5.71
N ILE A 359 11.18 -1.99 6.22
CA ILE A 359 11.18 -2.36 7.63
C ILE A 359 12.61 -2.71 8.04
N PRO A 360 13.24 -1.99 8.97
CA PRO A 360 14.54 -2.37 9.53
C PRO A 360 14.45 -3.68 10.31
N ALA A 361 15.47 -4.53 10.20
CA ALA A 361 15.52 -5.81 10.92
C ALA A 361 15.54 -5.63 12.45
N GLU A 362 16.03 -4.52 12.94
CA GLU A 362 15.96 -4.15 14.37
C GLU A 362 14.51 -4.01 14.87
N VAL A 363 13.60 -3.54 14.02
CA VAL A 363 12.16 -3.50 14.34
C VAL A 363 11.63 -4.93 14.46
N ILE A 364 12.01 -5.83 13.52
CA ILE A 364 11.62 -7.24 13.55
C ILE A 364 12.12 -7.92 14.84
N ALA A 365 13.38 -7.68 15.19
CA ALA A 365 13.97 -8.23 16.41
C ALA A 365 13.25 -7.74 17.69
N ALA A 366 12.83 -6.48 17.71
CA ALA A 366 12.20 -5.88 18.87
C ALA A 366 10.72 -6.26 19.06
N VAL A 367 9.93 -6.35 17.97
CA VAL A 367 8.48 -6.54 18.05
C VAL A 367 8.00 -7.89 17.50
N GLY A 368 8.91 -8.71 16.98
CA GLY A 368 8.59 -9.99 16.33
C GLY A 368 8.13 -9.81 14.88
N LEU A 369 7.74 -10.91 14.26
CA LEU A 369 7.22 -10.98 12.90
C LEU A 369 5.73 -10.56 12.85
N PRO A 370 5.17 -10.24 11.67
CA PRO A 370 3.74 -9.99 11.53
C PRO A 370 2.87 -11.12 12.08
N LEU A 371 1.63 -10.82 12.44
CA LEU A 371 0.65 -11.85 12.79
C LEU A 371 0.18 -12.62 11.56
N PRO A 372 -0.17 -13.91 11.68
CA PRO A 372 -0.65 -14.74 10.56
C PRO A 372 -2.10 -14.40 10.18
N MET A 373 -2.31 -13.17 9.76
CA MET A 373 -3.63 -12.60 9.46
C MET A 373 -4.15 -12.98 8.07
N PHE A 374 -3.37 -13.60 7.23
CA PHE A 374 -3.59 -13.90 5.82
C PHE A 374 -3.53 -12.65 4.94
N ILE A 375 -4.52 -11.76 5.00
CA ILE A 375 -4.57 -10.49 4.26
C ILE A 375 -5.33 -9.44 5.08
N LYS A 376 -5.05 -8.18 4.82
CA LYS A 376 -5.71 -7.01 5.42
C LYS A 376 -5.38 -6.81 6.90
N TRP A 377 -5.07 -5.58 7.25
CA TRP A 377 -4.72 -5.14 8.59
C TRP A 377 -3.35 -5.61 9.11
N ASP A 378 -2.64 -6.44 8.41
CA ASP A 378 -1.28 -6.88 8.72
C ASP A 378 -0.30 -5.71 8.78
N ASP A 379 -0.32 -4.85 7.78
CA ASP A 379 0.42 -3.58 7.70
C ASP A 379 0.06 -2.60 8.83
N VAL A 380 -1.23 -2.47 9.12
CA VAL A 380 -1.75 -1.60 10.18
C VAL A 380 -1.34 -2.12 11.56
N GLU A 381 -1.60 -3.40 11.84
CA GLU A 381 -1.27 -4.03 13.13
C GLU A 381 0.24 -3.92 13.41
N TYR A 382 1.06 -4.26 12.41
CA TYR A 382 2.51 -4.26 12.55
C TYR A 382 3.06 -2.86 12.84
N SER A 383 2.61 -1.85 12.10
CA SER A 383 3.04 -0.46 12.30
C SER A 383 2.59 0.09 13.66
N LEU A 384 1.38 -0.27 14.13
CA LEU A 384 0.90 0.13 15.47
C LEU A 384 1.75 -0.51 16.57
N ARG A 385 2.10 -1.78 16.43
CA ARG A 385 2.96 -2.51 17.36
C ARG A 385 4.37 -1.94 17.41
N ALA A 386 4.95 -1.66 16.25
CA ALA A 386 6.25 -0.99 16.13
C ALA A 386 6.22 0.40 16.79
N GLY A 387 5.18 1.20 16.51
CA GLY A 387 4.99 2.53 17.09
C GLY A 387 4.87 2.49 18.63
N ALA A 388 4.15 1.50 19.18
CA ALA A 388 4.06 1.30 20.63
C ALA A 388 5.41 0.92 21.29
N ALA A 389 6.30 0.31 20.53
CA ALA A 389 7.68 -0.01 20.94
C ALA A 389 8.68 1.15 20.71
N GLY A 390 8.22 2.30 20.20
CA GLY A 390 9.06 3.48 19.97
C GLY A 390 9.66 3.59 18.57
N PHE A 391 9.27 2.72 17.62
CA PHE A 391 9.73 2.77 16.23
C PHE A 391 8.69 3.51 15.36
N PRO A 392 9.01 4.71 14.86
CA PRO A 392 8.07 5.49 14.06
C PRO A 392 7.85 4.90 12.66
N THR A 393 6.72 5.27 12.06
CA THR A 393 6.44 5.05 10.63
C THR A 393 6.41 6.38 9.89
N VAL A 394 7.14 6.46 8.78
CA VAL A 394 7.18 7.64 7.90
C VAL A 394 6.73 7.23 6.51
N THR A 395 5.66 7.83 6.00
CA THR A 395 5.32 7.76 4.58
C THR A 395 6.10 8.85 3.85
N LEU A 396 7.10 8.46 3.06
CA LEU A 396 8.02 9.40 2.43
C LEU A 396 7.38 9.98 1.15
N PRO A 397 7.15 11.30 1.05
CA PRO A 397 6.73 11.90 -0.21
C PRO A 397 7.84 11.78 -1.25
N ASN A 398 7.46 11.75 -2.54
CA ASN A 398 8.30 11.51 -3.72
C ASN A 398 8.87 10.09 -3.83
N ALA A 399 8.62 9.22 -2.85
CA ALA A 399 8.77 7.79 -2.99
C ALA A 399 7.36 7.23 -3.27
N GLY A 400 7.10 6.81 -4.49
CA GLY A 400 5.76 6.41 -4.91
C GLY A 400 5.78 5.22 -5.86
N VAL A 401 4.71 4.43 -5.79
CA VAL A 401 4.41 3.33 -6.71
C VAL A 401 2.97 3.45 -7.19
N TRP A 402 2.67 2.94 -8.37
CA TRP A 402 1.30 2.92 -8.87
C TRP A 402 0.70 1.55 -8.65
N HIS A 403 -0.48 1.53 -8.07
CA HIS A 403 -1.25 0.33 -7.78
C HIS A 403 -2.70 0.51 -8.21
N ALA A 404 -3.40 -0.57 -8.54
CA ALA A 404 -4.80 -0.53 -8.95
C ALA A 404 -5.68 0.09 -7.85
N GLU A 405 -6.53 1.03 -8.27
CA GLU A 405 -7.38 1.83 -7.38
C GLU A 405 -8.38 0.98 -6.63
N PHE A 406 -8.52 1.21 -5.32
CA PHE A 406 -9.44 0.44 -4.47
C PHE A 406 -10.92 0.65 -4.81
N HIS A 407 -11.29 1.79 -5.39
CA HIS A 407 -12.69 2.07 -5.76
C HIS A 407 -13.18 1.27 -6.98
N TRP A 408 -12.28 0.64 -7.74
CA TRP A 408 -12.62 -0.32 -8.78
C TRP A 408 -12.78 -1.75 -8.25
N LYS A 409 -12.41 -2.02 -7.00
CA LYS A 409 -12.59 -3.33 -6.38
C LYS A 409 -13.99 -3.42 -5.79
N ASP A 410 -14.72 -4.49 -6.11
CA ASP A 410 -16.01 -4.74 -5.50
C ASP A 410 -15.81 -5.02 -4.00
N LEU A 411 -16.48 -4.24 -3.17
CA LEU A 411 -16.40 -4.38 -1.72
C LEU A 411 -17.21 -5.57 -1.19
N ASP A 412 -18.13 -6.14 -2.00
CA ASP A 412 -18.91 -7.33 -1.63
C ASP A 412 -18.16 -8.60 -2.05
N ASP A 413 -17.03 -8.87 -1.41
CA ASP A 413 -16.22 -10.05 -1.65
C ASP A 413 -15.89 -10.83 -0.36
N TRP A 414 -15.17 -11.94 -0.51
CA TRP A 414 -14.76 -12.82 0.58
C TRP A 414 -13.72 -12.15 1.52
N THR A 415 -12.98 -11.16 1.05
CA THR A 415 -11.95 -10.47 1.85
C THR A 415 -12.56 -9.66 3.00
N HIS A 416 -13.85 -9.36 2.94
CA HIS A 416 -14.60 -8.73 4.04
C HIS A 416 -14.55 -9.54 5.35
N TYR A 417 -14.39 -10.86 5.26
CA TYR A 417 -14.12 -11.68 6.43
C TYR A 417 -12.86 -11.22 7.15
N PHE A 418 -11.76 -11.09 6.43
CA PHE A 418 -10.49 -10.66 7.00
C PHE A 418 -10.53 -9.19 7.44
N ILE A 419 -11.20 -8.32 6.68
CA ILE A 419 -11.37 -6.92 7.09
C ILE A 419 -12.03 -6.82 8.47
N VAL A 420 -13.09 -7.56 8.73
CA VAL A 420 -13.82 -7.51 10.01
C VAL A 420 -13.04 -8.26 11.10
N ARG A 421 -12.61 -9.51 10.85
CA ARG A 421 -11.88 -10.32 11.85
C ARG A 421 -10.61 -9.61 12.31
N ASN A 422 -9.79 -9.21 11.35
CA ASN A 422 -8.47 -8.65 11.65
C ASN A 422 -8.56 -7.24 12.26
N SER A 423 -9.58 -6.43 11.89
CA SER A 423 -9.82 -5.16 12.56
C SER A 423 -10.18 -5.33 14.04
N LEU A 424 -10.94 -6.38 14.39
CA LEU A 424 -11.27 -6.70 15.76
C LEU A 424 -10.04 -7.20 16.54
N ILE A 425 -9.21 -8.04 15.91
CA ILE A 425 -7.95 -8.51 16.50
C ILE A 425 -7.00 -7.34 16.75
N THR A 426 -6.80 -6.48 15.74
CA THR A 426 -5.94 -5.28 15.87
C THR A 426 -6.47 -4.33 16.97
N ALA A 427 -7.79 -4.12 17.02
CA ALA A 427 -8.39 -3.32 18.08
C ALA A 427 -8.22 -3.95 19.48
N ALA A 428 -8.31 -5.28 19.60
CA ALA A 428 -8.09 -6.00 20.83
C ALA A 428 -6.64 -5.88 21.35
N LEU A 429 -5.68 -5.82 20.44
CA LEU A 429 -4.25 -5.69 20.75
C LEU A 429 -3.88 -4.25 21.15
N HIS A 430 -4.33 -3.27 20.38
CA HIS A 430 -3.81 -1.89 20.42
C HIS A 430 -4.77 -0.85 20.98
N SER A 431 -5.96 -1.25 21.45
CA SER A 431 -6.91 -0.34 22.11
C SER A 431 -7.72 -1.07 23.17
N ASP A 432 -8.50 -0.31 23.94
CA ASP A 432 -9.56 -0.88 24.77
C ASP A 432 -10.87 -0.79 23.98
N ILE A 433 -11.41 -1.95 23.60
CA ILE A 433 -12.63 -2.01 22.80
C ILE A 433 -13.82 -1.57 23.66
N ASP A 434 -14.42 -0.44 23.29
CA ASP A 434 -15.76 -0.11 23.78
C ASP A 434 -16.78 -1.03 23.09
N VAL A 435 -17.19 -2.09 23.80
CA VAL A 435 -18.10 -3.12 23.29
C VAL A 435 -19.47 -2.56 22.90
N SER A 436 -19.90 -1.43 23.48
CA SER A 436 -21.15 -0.77 23.14
C SER A 436 -21.03 -0.04 21.79
N VAL A 437 -19.99 0.77 21.63
CA VAL A 437 -19.74 1.52 20.41
C VAL A 437 -19.43 0.57 19.25
N THR A 438 -18.45 -0.32 19.42
CA THR A 438 -18.04 -1.28 18.39
C THR A 438 -19.16 -2.25 18.02
N GLY A 439 -19.88 -2.79 19.03
CA GLY A 439 -21.03 -3.66 18.79
C GLY A 439 -22.18 -2.95 18.06
N THR A 440 -22.37 -1.66 18.31
CA THR A 440 -23.37 -0.85 17.57
C THR A 440 -22.96 -0.65 16.12
N ILE A 441 -21.66 -0.38 15.86
CA ILE A 441 -21.11 -0.23 14.50
C ILE A 441 -21.28 -1.54 13.72
N LEU A 442 -20.85 -2.67 14.28
CA LEU A 442 -20.98 -3.98 13.65
C LEU A 442 -22.45 -4.34 13.38
N THR A 443 -23.33 -4.17 14.40
CA THR A 443 -24.77 -4.40 14.22
C THR A 443 -25.34 -3.60 13.07
N ARG A 444 -24.98 -2.32 12.98
CA ARG A 444 -25.44 -1.41 11.95
C ARG A 444 -24.98 -1.86 10.56
N VAL A 445 -23.67 -2.07 10.36
CA VAL A 445 -23.11 -2.40 9.03
C VAL A 445 -23.64 -3.76 8.53
N ILE A 446 -23.76 -4.74 9.42
CA ILE A 446 -24.31 -6.05 9.07
C ILE A 446 -25.81 -5.95 8.78
N ALA A 447 -26.57 -5.15 9.53
CA ALA A 447 -28.00 -4.92 9.27
C ALA A 447 -28.23 -4.20 7.92
N GLU A 448 -27.37 -3.25 7.56
CA GLU A 448 -27.39 -2.60 6.25
C GLU A 448 -27.26 -3.64 5.11
N ALA A 449 -26.33 -4.59 5.24
CA ALA A 449 -26.16 -5.68 4.27
C ALA A 449 -27.39 -6.59 4.23
N ILE A 450 -27.92 -7.01 5.38
CA ILE A 450 -29.14 -7.85 5.44
C ILE A 450 -30.34 -7.16 4.77
N PHE A 451 -30.57 -5.89 5.09
CA PHE A 451 -31.74 -5.17 4.58
C PHE A 451 -31.62 -4.73 3.12
N SER A 452 -30.39 -4.64 2.61
CA SER A 452 -30.10 -4.43 1.17
C SER A 452 -29.95 -5.75 0.39
N MET A 453 -30.39 -6.87 0.94
CA MET A 453 -30.38 -8.20 0.29
C MET A 453 -28.98 -8.73 -0.07
N ARG A 454 -27.92 -8.20 0.55
CA ARG A 454 -26.53 -8.69 0.45
C ARG A 454 -26.29 -9.73 1.54
N TYR A 455 -27.02 -10.85 1.47
CA TYR A 455 -27.01 -11.87 2.52
C TYR A 455 -25.65 -12.58 2.64
N GLY A 456 -24.99 -12.83 1.51
CA GLY A 456 -23.64 -13.39 1.48
C GLY A 456 -22.62 -12.49 2.17
N LEU A 457 -22.68 -11.17 1.96
CA LEU A 457 -21.83 -10.21 2.68
C LEU A 457 -22.14 -10.20 4.19
N ALA A 458 -23.42 -10.17 4.55
CA ALA A 458 -23.85 -10.22 5.95
C ALA A 458 -23.38 -11.51 6.64
N HIS A 459 -23.50 -12.67 5.96
CA HIS A 459 -22.99 -13.95 6.42
C HIS A 459 -21.48 -13.88 6.70
N THR A 460 -20.72 -13.37 5.73
CA THR A 460 -19.26 -13.21 5.82
C THR A 460 -18.85 -12.37 7.02
N MET A 461 -19.51 -11.23 7.24
CA MET A 461 -19.21 -10.35 8.39
C MET A 461 -19.59 -10.99 9.73
N ILE A 462 -20.73 -11.71 9.81
CA ILE A 462 -21.12 -12.41 11.03
C ILE A 462 -20.12 -13.52 11.34
N ARG A 463 -19.70 -14.29 10.34
CA ARG A 463 -18.69 -15.34 10.47
C ARG A 463 -17.38 -14.77 11.02
N ALA A 464 -16.93 -13.64 10.51
CA ALA A 464 -15.72 -12.97 10.99
C ALA A 464 -15.81 -12.59 12.48
N VAL A 465 -16.97 -12.13 12.94
CA VAL A 465 -17.19 -11.83 14.37
C VAL A 465 -17.21 -13.12 15.20
N GLU A 466 -17.88 -14.17 14.72
CA GLU A 466 -17.92 -15.47 15.42
C GLU A 466 -16.52 -16.06 15.56
N ASP A 467 -15.70 -16.03 14.52
CA ASP A 467 -14.32 -16.53 14.55
C ASP A 467 -13.43 -15.69 15.47
N PHE A 468 -13.57 -14.35 15.49
CA PHE A 468 -12.90 -13.52 16.49
C PHE A 468 -13.24 -13.97 17.93
N LEU A 469 -14.47 -14.42 18.16
CA LEU A 469 -14.93 -14.89 19.48
C LEU A 469 -14.37 -16.27 19.87
N GLU A 470 -13.79 -17.03 18.94
CA GLU A 470 -13.07 -18.26 19.20
C GLU A 470 -11.68 -18.01 19.85
N GLY A 471 -11.22 -16.74 19.85
CA GLY A 471 -9.95 -16.34 20.43
C GLY A 471 -8.74 -16.51 19.50
N PRO A 472 -7.50 -16.44 20.05
CA PRO A 472 -6.27 -16.42 19.25
C PRO A 472 -6.04 -17.63 18.35
N SER A 473 -6.64 -18.78 18.68
CA SER A 473 -6.53 -20.02 17.87
C SER A 473 -6.98 -19.86 16.42
N VAL A 474 -7.82 -18.86 16.12
CA VAL A 474 -8.26 -18.54 14.75
C VAL A 474 -7.12 -18.12 13.81
N LEU A 475 -5.96 -17.82 14.36
CA LEU A 475 -4.75 -17.47 13.61
C LEU A 475 -3.77 -18.64 13.44
N ALA A 476 -4.03 -19.79 14.05
CA ALA A 476 -3.07 -20.89 14.14
C ALA A 476 -2.67 -21.52 12.78
N ASP A 477 -3.56 -21.47 11.78
CA ASP A 477 -3.35 -22.05 10.44
C ASP A 477 -2.87 -21.04 9.38
N GLY A 478 -2.63 -19.78 9.77
CA GLY A 478 -2.27 -18.71 8.83
C GLY A 478 -3.42 -18.20 7.96
N GLY A 479 -4.68 -18.67 8.19
CA GLY A 479 -5.90 -18.19 7.57
C GLY A 479 -6.26 -18.79 6.21
N GLY A 480 -5.47 -19.73 5.69
CA GLY A 480 -5.75 -20.37 4.41
C GLY A 480 -7.04 -21.19 4.40
N ALA A 481 -7.29 -22.00 5.45
CA ALA A 481 -8.52 -22.75 5.60
C ALA A 481 -9.75 -21.84 5.73
N ALA A 482 -9.64 -20.73 6.49
CA ALA A 482 -10.69 -19.75 6.61
C ALA A 482 -11.01 -19.11 5.24
N ALA A 483 -10.00 -18.77 4.43
CA ALA A 483 -10.19 -18.22 3.10
C ALA A 483 -10.96 -19.16 2.17
N ALA A 484 -10.63 -20.47 2.21
CA ALA A 484 -11.30 -21.50 1.42
C ALA A 484 -12.76 -21.69 1.90
N SER A 485 -12.96 -21.84 3.21
CA SER A 485 -14.29 -22.03 3.81
C SER A 485 -15.23 -20.86 3.51
N VAL A 486 -14.77 -19.63 3.72
CA VAL A 486 -15.58 -18.41 3.46
C VAL A 486 -15.99 -18.31 1.98
N ARG A 487 -15.09 -18.64 1.05
CA ARG A 487 -15.44 -18.68 -0.38
C ARG A 487 -16.50 -19.73 -0.68
N ALA A 488 -16.38 -20.93 -0.14
CA ALA A 488 -17.35 -22.00 -0.30
C ALA A 488 -18.71 -21.61 0.30
N GLU A 489 -18.75 -21.08 1.53
CA GLU A 489 -19.96 -20.62 2.18
C GLU A 489 -20.66 -19.49 1.40
N ARG A 490 -19.89 -18.57 0.82
CA ARG A 490 -20.42 -17.48 0.00
C ARG A 490 -21.05 -17.96 -1.30
N SER A 491 -20.55 -19.02 -1.91
CA SER A 491 -21.10 -19.57 -3.15
C SER A 491 -22.54 -20.11 -3.00
N GLU A 492 -23.00 -20.36 -1.77
CA GLU A 492 -24.40 -20.70 -1.47
C GLU A 492 -25.37 -19.51 -1.62
N TYR A 493 -24.84 -18.30 -1.75
CA TYR A 493 -25.61 -17.06 -1.88
C TYR A 493 -25.55 -16.57 -3.33
N ALA A 494 -26.66 -16.72 -4.07
CA ALA A 494 -26.72 -16.39 -5.50
C ALA A 494 -26.30 -14.95 -5.82
N GLU A 495 -26.56 -14.01 -4.91
CA GLU A 495 -26.21 -12.60 -5.07
C GLU A 495 -24.70 -12.31 -4.98
N THR A 496 -23.88 -13.29 -4.60
CA THR A 496 -22.40 -13.15 -4.60
C THR A 496 -21.79 -13.41 -5.97
N THR A 497 -22.57 -13.97 -6.90
CA THR A 497 -22.15 -14.19 -8.29
C THR A 497 -22.28 -12.90 -9.09
N THR A 498 -21.22 -12.50 -9.79
CA THR A 498 -21.26 -11.43 -10.79
C THR A 498 -21.57 -12.05 -12.16
N HIS A 499 -22.63 -11.57 -12.79
CA HIS A 499 -23.03 -12.00 -14.13
C HIS A 499 -22.47 -11.02 -15.16
N PRO A 500 -21.77 -11.47 -16.21
CA PRO A 500 -21.34 -10.62 -17.31
C PRO A 500 -22.54 -9.88 -17.94
N GLY A 501 -22.36 -8.62 -18.32
CA GLY A 501 -23.44 -7.81 -18.88
C GLY A 501 -24.07 -8.41 -20.14
N VAL A 502 -23.32 -9.20 -20.91
CA VAL A 502 -23.81 -9.91 -22.12
C VAL A 502 -24.82 -11.01 -21.73
N GLU A 503 -24.58 -11.75 -20.64
CA GLU A 503 -25.48 -12.81 -20.18
C GLU A 503 -26.78 -12.27 -19.56
N THR A 504 -26.75 -11.02 -19.12
CA THR A 504 -27.90 -10.33 -18.51
C THR A 504 -28.57 -9.34 -19.44
N GLY A 505 -28.17 -9.28 -20.72
CA GLY A 505 -28.62 -8.30 -21.70
C GLY A 505 -30.15 -8.22 -21.83
N GLU A 506 -30.87 -9.35 -21.82
CA GLU A 506 -32.33 -9.39 -21.81
C GLU A 506 -32.93 -8.82 -20.50
N LEU A 507 -32.28 -9.08 -19.36
CA LEU A 507 -32.72 -8.55 -18.07
C LEU A 507 -32.47 -7.03 -17.96
N THR A 508 -31.32 -6.55 -18.46
CA THR A 508 -30.92 -5.15 -18.34
C THR A 508 -31.61 -4.22 -19.34
N SER A 509 -31.89 -4.70 -20.57
CA SER A 509 -32.50 -3.88 -21.62
C SER A 509 -33.99 -3.54 -21.38
N THR A 510 -34.69 -4.34 -20.57
CA THR A 510 -36.12 -4.17 -20.27
C THR A 510 -36.41 -3.57 -18.90
N LEU A 511 -35.38 -3.40 -18.04
CA LEU A 511 -35.57 -2.92 -16.68
C LEU A 511 -35.79 -1.40 -16.65
N PRO A 512 -36.79 -0.91 -15.87
CA PRO A 512 -36.96 0.52 -15.70
C PRO A 512 -35.77 1.11 -14.93
N PRO A 513 -35.21 2.26 -15.38
CA PRO A 513 -34.19 2.98 -14.63
C PRO A 513 -34.76 3.47 -13.30
N THR A 514 -33.96 3.34 -12.24
CA THR A 514 -34.34 3.90 -10.94
C THR A 514 -34.02 5.40 -10.87
N ARG A 515 -34.73 6.09 -9.99
CA ARG A 515 -34.32 7.44 -9.59
C ARG A 515 -33.01 7.35 -8.80
N PRO A 516 -32.13 8.37 -8.86
CA PRO A 516 -30.91 8.41 -8.03
C PRO A 516 -31.18 8.16 -6.55
N ALA A 517 -30.25 7.52 -5.87
CA ALA A 517 -30.37 7.13 -4.46
C ALA A 517 -30.60 8.30 -3.49
N GLY A 518 -30.25 9.50 -3.90
CA GLY A 518 -30.23 10.67 -3.04
C GLY A 518 -29.08 10.61 -2.01
N PHE A 519 -29.05 11.59 -1.12
CA PHE A 519 -28.01 11.69 -0.10
C PHE A 519 -28.21 10.65 1.02
N LEU A 520 -27.07 10.34 1.69
CA LEU A 520 -27.09 9.55 2.92
C LEU A 520 -28.08 10.17 3.92
N PRO A 521 -28.95 9.35 4.56
CA PRO A 521 -29.83 9.85 5.59
C PRO A 521 -29.08 10.61 6.69
N ASP A 522 -29.59 11.76 7.11
CA ASP A 522 -29.04 12.56 8.20
C ASP A 522 -28.76 11.68 9.43
N LYS A 523 -27.69 11.98 10.17
CA LYS A 523 -27.27 11.22 11.37
C LYS A 523 -28.41 11.01 12.37
N ARG A 524 -29.31 11.99 12.55
CA ARG A 524 -30.47 11.89 13.44
C ARG A 524 -31.55 10.94 12.93
N ARG A 525 -31.70 10.81 11.61
CA ARG A 525 -32.73 9.97 10.96
C ARG A 525 -32.18 8.61 10.53
N TYR A 526 -30.87 8.43 10.57
CA TYR A 526 -30.19 7.25 10.03
C TYR A 526 -30.78 5.94 10.61
N TYR A 527 -30.78 5.82 11.93
CA TYR A 527 -31.28 4.62 12.61
C TYR A 527 -32.78 4.42 12.44
N LEU A 528 -33.56 5.52 12.33
CA LEU A 528 -34.98 5.44 12.03
C LEU A 528 -35.24 4.91 10.61
N VAL A 529 -34.43 5.38 9.62
CA VAL A 529 -34.52 4.88 8.24
C VAL A 529 -34.09 3.41 8.19
N LEU A 530 -33.00 3.03 8.86
CA LEU A 530 -32.54 1.65 8.91
C LEU A 530 -33.60 0.72 9.52
N ALA A 531 -34.18 1.09 10.65
CA ALA A 531 -35.26 0.34 11.31
C ALA A 531 -36.49 0.24 10.41
N LYS A 532 -36.91 1.35 9.79
CA LYS A 532 -38.03 1.37 8.83
C LYS A 532 -37.77 0.42 7.66
N ARG A 533 -36.57 0.44 7.06
CA ARG A 533 -36.23 -0.48 5.97
C ARG A 533 -36.25 -1.93 6.43
N GLY A 534 -35.71 -2.22 7.62
CA GLY A 534 -35.78 -3.56 8.21
C GLY A 534 -37.22 -4.08 8.37
N VAL A 535 -38.11 -3.26 8.93
CA VAL A 535 -39.54 -3.61 9.08
C VAL A 535 -40.21 -3.83 7.71
N TYR A 536 -39.92 -2.97 6.72
CA TYR A 536 -40.51 -3.11 5.38
C TYR A 536 -40.00 -4.37 4.68
N GLN A 537 -38.70 -4.65 4.75
CA GLN A 537 -38.13 -5.90 4.24
C GLN A 537 -38.69 -7.14 4.95
N TRP A 538 -38.92 -7.06 6.28
CA TRP A 538 -39.54 -8.15 7.03
C TRP A 538 -40.98 -8.41 6.63
N LEU A 539 -41.78 -7.35 6.50
CA LEU A 539 -43.20 -7.45 6.15
C LEU A 539 -43.47 -7.63 4.65
N GLY A 540 -42.46 -7.45 3.79
CA GLY A 540 -42.64 -7.44 2.32
C GLY A 540 -43.35 -6.20 1.79
N ARG A 541 -43.27 -5.08 2.51
CA ARG A 541 -43.77 -3.76 2.06
C ARG A 541 -42.70 -3.02 1.26
N THR A 542 -42.20 -3.70 0.23
CA THR A 542 -41.16 -3.22 -0.69
C THR A 542 -41.78 -2.85 -2.03
N ILE A 543 -41.06 -2.11 -2.84
CA ILE A 543 -41.44 -1.84 -4.22
C ILE A 543 -41.10 -3.10 -5.04
N PRO A 544 -42.10 -3.68 -5.75
CA PRO A 544 -41.80 -4.85 -6.57
C PRO A 544 -40.86 -4.52 -7.72
N GLY A 545 -39.88 -5.42 -7.93
CA GLY A 545 -38.91 -5.33 -9.04
C GLY A 545 -39.25 -6.26 -10.20
N PRO A 546 -38.29 -6.47 -11.14
CA PRO A 546 -36.90 -6.05 -11.09
C PRO A 546 -36.66 -4.57 -11.45
N VAL A 547 -35.63 -4.00 -10.83
CA VAL A 547 -35.12 -2.64 -11.14
C VAL A 547 -33.61 -2.66 -11.35
N MET A 548 -33.12 -1.84 -12.27
CA MET A 548 -31.69 -1.67 -12.50
C MET A 548 -31.15 -0.53 -11.63
N ILE A 549 -30.08 -0.80 -10.86
CA ILE A 549 -29.42 0.19 -9.99
C ILE A 549 -27.94 0.29 -10.39
N PRO A 550 -27.47 1.45 -10.85
CA PRO A 550 -26.05 1.70 -11.11
C PRO A 550 -25.22 1.55 -9.83
N ALA A 551 -23.94 1.19 -9.97
CA ALA A 551 -23.01 1.03 -8.85
C ALA A 551 -22.97 2.26 -7.94
N VAL A 552 -22.98 3.47 -8.51
CA VAL A 552 -22.99 4.75 -7.78
C VAL A 552 -24.21 4.95 -6.88
N ASP A 553 -25.33 4.34 -7.22
CA ASP A 553 -26.61 4.41 -6.48
C ASP A 553 -26.89 3.15 -5.63
N ALA A 554 -25.99 2.17 -5.63
CA ALA A 554 -26.15 0.88 -4.95
C ALA A 554 -25.99 0.97 -3.41
N HIS A 555 -26.51 2.03 -2.83
CA HIS A 555 -26.51 2.26 -1.39
C HIS A 555 -27.59 1.44 -0.67
N TRP A 556 -27.31 1.02 0.58
CA TRP A 556 -28.24 0.19 1.35
C TRP A 556 -29.63 0.84 1.51
N TRP A 557 -29.69 2.16 1.70
CA TRP A 557 -30.98 2.89 1.88
C TRP A 557 -31.81 2.98 0.60
N HIS A 558 -31.18 2.81 -0.56
CA HIS A 558 -31.85 2.76 -1.86
C HIS A 558 -32.22 1.32 -2.23
N VAL A 559 -31.27 0.40 -2.24
CA VAL A 559 -31.49 -1.01 -2.58
C VAL A 559 -32.58 -1.63 -1.70
N SER A 560 -32.59 -1.32 -0.40
CA SER A 560 -33.58 -1.82 0.55
C SER A 560 -35.04 -1.37 0.30
N LEU A 561 -35.29 -0.48 -0.66
CA LEU A 561 -36.65 -0.13 -1.10
C LEU A 561 -37.34 -1.25 -1.87
N PHE A 562 -36.57 -2.07 -2.57
CA PHE A 562 -37.03 -3.03 -3.55
C PHE A 562 -37.02 -4.47 -2.99
N ASP A 563 -37.76 -5.36 -3.62
CA ASP A 563 -37.68 -6.80 -3.36
C ASP A 563 -36.82 -7.55 -4.37
N TYR A 564 -36.55 -6.90 -5.52
CA TYR A 564 -35.68 -7.42 -6.57
C TYR A 564 -34.95 -6.27 -7.24
N ALA A 565 -33.58 -6.30 -7.20
CA ALA A 565 -32.73 -5.33 -7.84
C ALA A 565 -31.61 -6.02 -8.60
N VAL A 566 -31.28 -5.51 -9.78
CA VAL A 566 -30.08 -5.84 -10.55
C VAL A 566 -29.12 -4.67 -10.36
N VAL A 567 -27.98 -4.93 -9.75
CA VAL A 567 -27.02 -3.90 -9.32
C VAL A 567 -25.73 -4.06 -10.09
N THR A 568 -25.26 -3.01 -10.76
CA THR A 568 -23.91 -3.00 -11.37
C THR A 568 -22.86 -3.08 -10.27
N ASP A 569 -21.86 -3.95 -10.43
CA ASP A 569 -20.75 -4.01 -9.49
C ASP A 569 -19.79 -2.81 -9.62
N ALA A 570 -18.98 -2.58 -8.59
CA ALA A 570 -18.07 -1.44 -8.56
C ALA A 570 -16.95 -1.54 -9.63
N SER A 571 -16.59 -2.75 -10.07
CA SER A 571 -15.58 -2.98 -11.09
C SER A 571 -16.09 -2.69 -12.51
N GLN A 572 -17.39 -2.46 -12.69
CA GLN A 572 -18.07 -2.34 -13.98
C GLN A 572 -17.95 -3.60 -14.86
N ALA A 573 -17.57 -4.75 -14.27
CA ALA A 573 -17.38 -6.00 -14.99
C ALA A 573 -18.72 -6.74 -15.25
N GLY A 574 -19.75 -6.46 -14.45
CA GLY A 574 -21.03 -7.11 -14.57
C GLY A 574 -22.06 -6.59 -13.59
N VAL A 575 -23.06 -7.42 -13.36
CA VAL A 575 -24.18 -7.12 -12.46
C VAL A 575 -24.38 -8.24 -11.44
N ARG A 576 -24.93 -7.87 -10.29
CA ARG A 576 -25.38 -8.80 -9.24
C ARG A 576 -26.89 -8.76 -9.10
N VAL A 577 -27.47 -9.90 -8.87
CA VAL A 577 -28.93 -10.05 -8.72
C VAL A 577 -29.31 -10.17 -7.25
N LEU A 578 -29.90 -9.13 -6.71
CA LEU A 578 -30.33 -9.06 -5.32
C LEU A 578 -31.82 -9.35 -5.24
N ARG A 579 -32.21 -10.40 -4.51
CA ARG A 579 -33.61 -10.78 -4.31
C ARG A 579 -33.93 -10.92 -2.83
N ARG A 580 -35.08 -10.37 -2.43
CA ARG A 580 -35.57 -10.49 -1.07
C ARG A 580 -35.87 -11.95 -0.74
N ASP A 581 -35.23 -12.44 0.34
CA ASP A 581 -35.48 -13.76 0.91
C ASP A 581 -35.76 -13.63 2.41
N LYS A 582 -37.05 -13.88 2.77
CA LYS A 582 -37.53 -13.74 4.15
C LYS A 582 -36.89 -14.76 5.11
N GLN A 583 -36.51 -15.94 4.61
CA GLN A 583 -35.89 -16.99 5.44
C GLN A 583 -34.41 -16.60 5.75
N LYS A 584 -33.67 -16.19 4.73
CA LYS A 584 -32.30 -15.69 4.89
C LYS A 584 -32.25 -14.47 5.81
N LEU A 585 -33.15 -13.49 5.59
CA LEU A 585 -33.28 -12.31 6.44
C LEU A 585 -33.51 -12.71 7.91
N LYS A 586 -34.45 -13.62 8.18
CA LYS A 586 -34.74 -14.10 9.53
C LYS A 586 -33.57 -14.86 10.16
N LYS A 587 -32.92 -15.76 9.40
CA LYS A 587 -31.79 -16.58 9.85
C LYS A 587 -30.59 -15.67 10.22
N LEU A 588 -30.21 -14.76 9.33
CA LEU A 588 -29.08 -13.86 9.54
C LEU A 588 -29.30 -12.83 10.64
N SER A 589 -30.53 -12.26 10.74
CA SER A 589 -30.87 -11.36 11.84
C SER A 589 -30.75 -12.03 13.22
N ARG A 590 -31.21 -13.30 13.34
CA ARG A 590 -31.06 -14.05 14.59
C ARG A 590 -29.62 -14.38 14.91
N ARG A 591 -28.84 -14.80 13.89
CA ARG A 591 -27.41 -15.09 14.03
C ARG A 591 -26.63 -13.83 14.46
N LEU A 592 -26.90 -12.68 13.82
CA LEU A 592 -26.34 -11.38 14.20
C LEU A 592 -26.61 -11.05 15.67
N MET A 593 -27.89 -11.16 16.11
CA MET A 593 -28.23 -10.87 17.51
C MET A 593 -27.51 -11.79 18.50
N LYS A 594 -27.36 -13.07 18.15
CA LYS A 594 -26.59 -14.03 18.97
C LYS A 594 -25.12 -13.63 19.03
N ALA A 595 -24.50 -13.38 17.88
CA ALA A 595 -23.08 -12.97 17.80
C ALA A 595 -22.81 -11.69 18.58
N MET A 596 -23.70 -10.68 18.48
CA MET A 596 -23.52 -9.42 19.22
C MET A 596 -23.72 -9.54 20.74
N ARG A 597 -24.55 -10.47 21.19
CA ARG A 597 -24.66 -10.78 22.64
C ARG A 597 -23.38 -11.43 23.15
N GLN A 598 -22.84 -12.40 22.40
CA GLN A 598 -21.56 -13.04 22.73
C GLN A 598 -20.41 -12.04 22.68
N PHE A 599 -20.36 -11.19 21.68
CA PHE A 599 -19.36 -10.12 21.53
C PHE A 599 -19.32 -9.23 22.79
N ARG A 600 -20.46 -8.71 23.22
CA ARG A 600 -20.51 -7.87 24.43
C ARG A 600 -20.07 -8.60 25.70
N LYS A 601 -20.32 -9.91 25.81
CA LYS A 601 -19.99 -10.71 26.99
C LYS A 601 -18.52 -11.13 27.02
N GLN A 602 -17.96 -11.53 25.88
CA GLN A 602 -16.67 -12.24 25.81
C GLN A 602 -15.49 -11.31 25.48
N THR A 603 -15.71 -10.21 24.74
CA THR A 603 -14.65 -9.33 24.27
C THR A 603 -13.69 -8.87 25.36
N PRO A 604 -14.13 -8.46 26.59
CA PRO A 604 -13.19 -8.02 27.62
C PRO A 604 -12.15 -9.10 28.02
N SER A 605 -12.56 -10.38 28.08
CA SER A 605 -11.64 -11.47 28.39
C SER A 605 -10.79 -11.86 27.16
N LEU A 606 -11.35 -11.77 25.96
CA LEU A 606 -10.66 -12.08 24.71
C LEU A 606 -9.51 -11.11 24.42
N GLN A 607 -9.66 -9.83 24.75
CA GLN A 607 -8.56 -8.87 24.60
C GLN A 607 -7.31 -9.32 25.36
N ALA A 608 -7.47 -9.78 26.60
CA ALA A 608 -6.34 -10.29 27.38
C ALA A 608 -5.73 -11.56 26.73
N GLN A 609 -6.57 -12.45 26.18
CA GLN A 609 -6.10 -13.67 25.50
C GLN A 609 -5.31 -13.33 24.24
N TYR A 610 -5.81 -12.42 23.38
CA TYR A 610 -5.08 -11.99 22.17
C TYR A 610 -3.74 -11.35 22.52
N ARG A 611 -3.71 -10.48 23.55
CA ARG A 611 -2.47 -9.85 24.01
C ARG A 611 -1.47 -10.87 24.57
N ALA A 612 -1.95 -11.89 25.29
CA ALA A 612 -1.10 -12.95 25.84
C ALA A 612 -0.54 -13.88 24.73
N ALA A 613 -1.29 -14.11 23.66
CA ALA A 613 -0.88 -14.97 22.55
C ALA A 613 0.04 -14.25 21.54
N LEU A 614 0.13 -12.94 21.57
CA LEU A 614 0.89 -12.14 20.61
C LEU A 614 2.36 -12.58 20.45
N PRO A 615 3.15 -12.84 21.52
CA PRO A 615 4.54 -13.24 21.38
C PRO A 615 4.71 -14.57 20.63
N GLU A 616 3.86 -15.57 20.92
CA GLU A 616 3.88 -16.87 20.24
C GLU A 616 3.48 -16.74 18.78
N LEU A 617 2.36 -16.06 18.50
CA LEU A 617 1.84 -15.88 17.14
C LEU A 617 2.79 -15.10 16.22
N SER A 618 3.58 -14.17 16.77
CA SER A 618 4.57 -13.39 16.03
C SER A 618 5.98 -13.99 16.06
N SER A 619 6.15 -15.19 16.65
CA SER A 619 7.46 -15.84 16.76
C SER A 619 7.93 -16.41 15.41
N ARG A 620 9.25 -16.57 15.30
CA ARG A 620 9.87 -17.24 14.15
C ARG A 620 9.46 -18.71 14.07
N GLU A 621 9.39 -19.39 15.20
CA GLU A 621 9.02 -20.80 15.31
C GLU A 621 7.62 -21.05 14.74
N ASN A 622 6.65 -20.21 15.10
CA ASN A 622 5.31 -20.29 14.56
C ASN A 622 5.29 -20.10 13.03
N TRP A 623 6.05 -19.13 12.50
CA TRP A 623 6.10 -18.89 11.06
C TRP A 623 6.83 -20.00 10.29
N VAL A 624 7.92 -20.55 10.83
CA VAL A 624 8.62 -21.70 10.21
C VAL A 624 7.69 -22.92 10.11
N ARG A 625 6.88 -23.17 11.13
CA ARG A 625 5.84 -24.20 11.11
C ARG A 625 4.85 -23.97 9.96
N LEU A 626 4.34 -22.75 9.82
CA LEU A 626 3.38 -22.37 8.77
C LEU A 626 3.99 -22.48 7.37
N PHE A 627 5.24 -22.03 7.18
CA PHE A 627 5.93 -22.12 5.89
C PHE A 627 6.14 -23.57 5.43
N ASN A 628 6.30 -24.49 6.36
CA ASN A 628 6.44 -25.92 6.07
C ASN A 628 5.10 -26.64 5.84
N GLY A 629 3.97 -25.92 5.95
CA GLY A 629 2.64 -26.48 5.74
C GLY A 629 2.15 -27.40 6.87
N ASP A 630 2.72 -27.25 8.07
CA ASP A 630 2.27 -27.99 9.25
C ASP A 630 1.19 -27.17 10.01
N PRO A 631 -0.10 -27.53 9.86
CA PRO A 631 -1.19 -26.76 10.46
C PRO A 631 -1.44 -27.09 11.94
N THR A 632 -0.81 -28.14 12.48
CA THR A 632 -1.07 -28.61 13.84
C THR A 632 0.06 -28.18 14.78
N GLY A 633 -0.21 -27.17 15.61
CA GLY A 633 0.54 -26.88 16.82
C GLY A 633 -0.16 -27.46 18.02
#